data_2f5d3a08614b8fce0476709298713a4a
#
_entry.id   2f5d3a08614b8fce0476709298713a4a
#
_cell.length_a   1.000
_cell.length_b   1.000
_cell.length_c   1.000
_cell.angle_alpha   90.00
_cell.angle_beta   90.00
_cell.angle_gamma   90.00
#
_symmetry.space_group_name_H-M   'P 1'
#
loop_
_entity.id
_entity.type
_entity.pdbx_description
1 polymer ?
#
loop_
_entity_poly.entity_id
_entity_poly.type
_entity_poly.pdbx_seq_one_letter_code
_entity_poly.pdbx_strand_id
1 'polypeptide(L)'
;MTALTDPSVVGGLCERVVGRRRELEVLLAALAADRHVLLEGPPGTGKSTILREVASAAGTGFVFVEGNAELTPARLAGQFDPSRVLEEGYVEDVFIDGPLVEALRNGSLLYVEELNRVPEETVNLLITVMSEGELTLPRLGRIDAADGFRLVAAMNPFDNIGTARVSGAVYDRMCRIAMGYQSLDDESDIVVRNTTTDDRTLRKRAVTITRATLSLIHI
;
A
#
# COMPACT_ATOMS: atom_id res chain seq x y z
N MET A 1 8.18 15.76 -1.16
CA MET A 1 6.83 15.46 -0.65
C MET A 1 6.05 16.63 -0.05
N THR A 2 6.68 17.78 0.21
CA THR A 2 6.01 18.98 0.75
C THR A 2 4.84 19.51 -0.13
N ALA A 3 4.87 19.25 -1.43
CA ALA A 3 3.78 19.63 -2.35
C ALA A 3 2.46 18.88 -2.14
N LEU A 4 2.47 17.75 -1.43
CA LEU A 4 1.27 16.93 -1.21
C LEU A 4 0.25 17.56 -0.25
N THR A 5 0.69 18.50 0.59
CA THR A 5 -0.19 19.22 1.52
C THR A 5 -0.77 20.51 0.94
N ASP A 6 -0.45 20.82 -0.33
CA ASP A 6 -1.04 21.96 -1.01
C ASP A 6 -2.56 21.75 -1.16
N PRO A 7 -3.40 22.73 -0.75
CA PRO A 7 -4.86 22.62 -0.84
C PRO A 7 -5.38 22.32 -2.25
N SER A 8 -4.67 22.75 -3.29
CA SER A 8 -5.04 22.48 -4.68
C SER A 8 -4.84 21.01 -5.04
N VAL A 9 -3.77 20.40 -4.57
CA VAL A 9 -3.49 18.96 -4.77
C VAL A 9 -4.51 18.11 -4.01
N VAL A 10 -4.78 18.47 -2.75
CA VAL A 10 -5.81 17.80 -1.94
C VAL A 10 -7.18 17.89 -2.60
N GLY A 11 -7.55 19.09 -3.09
CA GLY A 11 -8.80 19.31 -3.81
C GLY A 11 -8.93 18.42 -5.04
N GLY A 12 -7.92 18.40 -5.90
CA GLY A 12 -7.89 17.56 -7.10
C GLY A 12 -7.93 16.06 -6.79
N LEU A 13 -7.31 15.61 -5.69
CA LEU A 13 -7.41 14.22 -5.24
C LEU A 13 -8.82 13.89 -4.74
N CYS A 14 -9.47 14.78 -3.98
CA CYS A 14 -10.83 14.60 -3.50
C CYS A 14 -11.86 14.50 -4.63
N GLU A 15 -11.60 15.16 -5.76
CA GLU A 15 -12.43 15.02 -6.97
C GLU A 15 -12.28 13.65 -7.63
N ARG A 16 -11.11 13.04 -7.57
CA ARG A 16 -10.84 11.72 -8.16
C ARG A 16 -11.25 10.57 -7.24
N VAL A 17 -11.06 10.75 -5.92
CA VAL A 17 -11.36 9.73 -4.90
C VAL A 17 -12.60 10.14 -4.12
N VAL A 18 -13.74 9.56 -4.47
CA VAL A 18 -15.05 9.89 -3.87
C VAL A 18 -15.12 9.44 -2.41
N GLY A 19 -15.66 10.30 -1.54
CA GLY A 19 -16.02 9.95 -0.17
C GLY A 19 -14.85 9.67 0.78
N ARG A 20 -13.60 10.07 0.43
CA ARG A 20 -12.39 9.74 1.20
C ARG A 20 -11.58 10.97 1.60
N ARG A 21 -12.21 12.11 1.70
CA ARG A 21 -11.52 13.36 1.98
C ARG A 21 -10.69 13.30 3.28
N ARG A 22 -11.30 12.80 4.36
CA ARG A 22 -10.65 12.72 5.67
C ARG A 22 -9.45 11.77 5.65
N GLU A 23 -9.63 10.59 5.07
CA GLU A 23 -8.56 9.59 4.95
C GLU A 23 -7.41 10.12 4.07
N LEU A 24 -7.75 10.81 2.97
CA LEU A 24 -6.76 11.48 2.12
C LEU A 24 -5.97 12.55 2.89
N GLU A 25 -6.64 13.45 3.59
CA GLU A 25 -5.98 14.51 4.36
C GLU A 25 -5.01 13.93 5.40
N VAL A 26 -5.42 12.88 6.12
CA VAL A 26 -4.56 12.21 7.11
C VAL A 26 -3.40 11.47 6.44
N LEU A 27 -3.65 10.76 5.33
CA LEU A 27 -2.63 10.07 4.56
C LEU A 27 -1.57 11.02 4.03
N LEU A 28 -1.98 12.13 3.42
CA LEU A 28 -1.08 13.14 2.88
C LEU A 28 -0.26 13.81 3.99
N ALA A 29 -0.88 14.12 5.13
CA ALA A 29 -0.19 14.66 6.29
C ALA A 29 0.86 13.68 6.85
N ALA A 30 0.51 12.38 6.95
CA ALA A 30 1.44 11.34 7.39
C ALA A 30 2.64 11.20 6.45
N LEU A 31 2.39 11.14 5.13
CA LEU A 31 3.45 11.05 4.12
C LEU A 31 4.34 12.31 4.11
N ALA A 32 3.76 13.49 4.26
CA ALA A 32 4.51 14.76 4.33
C ALA A 32 5.35 14.87 5.61
N ALA A 33 4.92 14.21 6.70
CA ALA A 33 5.68 14.10 7.95
C ALA A 33 6.65 12.91 7.98
N ASP A 34 6.96 12.34 6.81
CA ASP A 34 7.88 11.22 6.63
C ASP A 34 7.49 9.95 7.39
N ARG A 35 6.19 9.71 7.59
CA ARG A 35 5.68 8.54 8.30
C ARG A 35 5.27 7.42 7.35
N HIS A 36 5.53 6.19 7.77
CA HIS A 36 4.94 5.00 7.17
C HIS A 36 3.46 4.89 7.58
N VAL A 37 2.63 4.26 6.75
CA VAL A 37 1.18 4.25 6.96
C VAL A 37 0.62 2.82 6.89
N LEU A 38 -0.29 2.49 7.82
CA LEU A 38 -1.08 1.28 7.80
C LEU A 38 -2.55 1.61 7.54
N LEU A 39 -3.08 1.14 6.41
CA LEU A 39 -4.49 1.25 6.06
C LEU A 39 -5.25 0.01 6.55
N GLU A 40 -6.13 0.18 7.51
CA GLU A 40 -6.96 -0.92 8.03
C GLU A 40 -8.39 -0.79 7.53
N GLY A 41 -8.92 -1.86 6.98
CA GLY A 41 -10.32 -1.88 6.55
C GLY A 41 -10.67 -3.08 5.69
N PRO A 42 -11.97 -3.34 5.52
CA PRO A 42 -12.44 -4.45 4.73
C PRO A 42 -12.02 -4.32 3.25
N PRO A 43 -12.10 -5.40 2.48
CA PRO A 43 -11.84 -5.38 1.04
C PRO A 43 -12.84 -4.45 0.33
N GLY A 44 -12.43 -3.90 -0.82
CA GLY A 44 -13.29 -3.04 -1.63
C GLY A 44 -13.48 -1.60 -1.11
N THR A 45 -12.76 -1.18 -0.06
CA THR A 45 -12.85 0.19 0.47
C THR A 45 -12.01 1.23 -0.29
N GLY A 46 -11.33 0.83 -1.37
CA GLY A 46 -10.59 1.75 -2.23
C GLY A 46 -9.16 2.08 -1.75
N LYS A 47 -8.56 1.24 -0.87
CA LYS A 47 -7.20 1.45 -0.35
C LYS A 47 -6.16 1.61 -1.47
N SER A 48 -6.11 0.67 -2.40
CA SER A 48 -5.17 0.69 -3.52
C SER A 48 -5.43 1.86 -4.48
N THR A 49 -6.69 2.24 -4.68
CA THR A 49 -7.07 3.38 -5.52
C THR A 49 -6.54 4.70 -4.95
N ILE A 50 -6.77 4.95 -3.67
CA ILE A 50 -6.26 6.15 -2.98
C ILE A 50 -4.74 6.26 -3.15
N LEU A 51 -4.02 5.17 -2.93
CA LEU A 51 -2.56 5.19 -2.97
C LEU A 51 -2.00 5.44 -4.38
N ARG A 52 -2.62 4.86 -5.41
CA ARG A 52 -2.24 5.14 -6.81
C ARG A 52 -2.45 6.60 -7.18
N GLU A 53 -3.59 7.17 -6.78
CA GLU A 53 -3.87 8.59 -7.01
C GLU A 53 -2.90 9.50 -6.27
N VAL A 54 -2.56 9.17 -5.02
CA VAL A 54 -1.58 9.92 -4.22
C VAL A 54 -0.18 9.83 -4.84
N ALA A 55 0.29 8.65 -5.23
CA ALA A 55 1.57 8.46 -5.89
C ALA A 55 1.66 9.24 -7.20
N SER A 56 0.60 9.19 -8.01
CA SER A 56 0.50 9.96 -9.26
C SER A 56 0.56 11.46 -9.03
N ALA A 57 -0.17 11.96 -8.02
CA ALA A 57 -0.17 13.39 -7.67
C ALA A 57 1.17 13.85 -7.09
N ALA A 58 1.87 12.96 -6.38
CA ALA A 58 3.19 13.22 -5.83
C ALA A 58 4.31 13.18 -6.89
N GLY A 59 4.05 12.63 -8.05
CA GLY A 59 5.07 12.35 -9.06
C GLY A 59 6.13 11.36 -8.57
N THR A 60 5.77 10.48 -7.61
CA THR A 60 6.66 9.46 -7.05
C THR A 60 6.37 8.08 -7.65
N GLY A 61 7.36 7.19 -7.64
CA GLY A 61 7.16 5.81 -8.03
C GLY A 61 6.18 5.08 -7.11
N PHE A 62 5.53 4.06 -7.64
CA PHE A 62 4.58 3.22 -6.91
C PHE A 62 4.89 1.75 -7.16
N VAL A 63 5.40 1.07 -6.15
CA VAL A 63 5.72 -0.35 -6.19
C VAL A 63 4.67 -1.11 -5.40
N PHE A 64 3.97 -2.02 -6.06
CA PHE A 64 2.89 -2.82 -5.47
C PHE A 64 3.37 -4.24 -5.15
N VAL A 65 3.05 -4.71 -3.95
CA VAL A 65 3.30 -6.07 -3.49
C VAL A 65 2.04 -6.63 -2.84
N GLU A 66 1.60 -7.79 -3.31
CA GLU A 66 0.53 -8.54 -2.67
C GLU A 66 1.12 -9.47 -1.59
N GLY A 67 0.71 -9.28 -0.34
CA GLY A 67 1.11 -10.10 0.80
C GLY A 67 0.47 -11.49 0.72
N ASN A 68 1.29 -12.50 0.83
CA ASN A 68 0.87 -13.90 0.89
C ASN A 68 1.91 -14.73 1.66
N ALA A 69 1.57 -15.98 1.99
CA ALA A 69 2.43 -16.87 2.76
C ALA A 69 3.76 -17.26 2.06
N GLU A 70 3.87 -17.02 0.75
CA GLU A 70 5.08 -17.32 -0.02
C GLU A 70 5.98 -16.10 -0.24
N LEU A 71 5.61 -14.92 0.28
CA LEU A 71 6.42 -13.72 0.17
C LEU A 71 7.60 -13.79 1.14
N THR A 72 8.67 -14.43 0.69
CA THR A 72 9.92 -14.55 1.48
C THR A 72 10.73 -13.25 1.45
N PRO A 73 11.68 -13.05 2.42
CA PRO A 73 12.61 -11.92 2.38
C PRO A 73 13.35 -11.80 1.05
N ALA A 74 13.77 -12.91 0.43
CA ALA A 74 14.43 -12.91 -0.86
C ALA A 74 13.52 -12.43 -2.01
N ARG A 75 12.26 -12.83 -2.02
CA ARG A 75 11.29 -12.34 -3.02
C ARG A 75 11.02 -10.84 -2.86
N LEU A 76 11.01 -10.35 -1.63
CA LEU A 76 10.76 -8.94 -1.35
C LEU A 76 12.00 -8.07 -1.59
N ALA A 77 13.17 -8.48 -1.11
CA ALA A 77 14.41 -7.71 -1.23
C ALA A 77 15.10 -7.89 -2.58
N GLY A 78 15.03 -9.08 -3.16
CA GLY A 78 15.76 -9.46 -4.36
C GLY A 78 16.79 -10.54 -4.10
N GLN A 79 17.47 -10.97 -5.15
CA GLN A 79 18.45 -12.04 -5.11
C GLN A 79 19.48 -11.92 -6.24
N PHE A 80 20.64 -12.52 -6.04
CA PHE A 80 21.59 -12.66 -7.13
C PHE A 80 21.09 -13.66 -8.17
N ASP A 81 21.30 -13.35 -9.46
CA ASP A 81 21.02 -14.26 -10.56
C ASP A 81 21.96 -15.49 -10.47
N PRO A 82 21.44 -16.70 -10.22
CA PRO A 82 22.30 -17.88 -10.04
C PRO A 82 23.14 -18.21 -11.26
N SER A 83 22.64 -17.91 -12.47
CA SER A 83 23.33 -18.21 -13.73
C SER A 83 24.52 -17.28 -13.92
N ARG A 84 24.33 -15.99 -13.66
CA ARG A 84 25.38 -14.98 -13.82
C ARG A 84 26.43 -15.04 -12.70
N VAL A 85 26.05 -15.43 -11.48
CA VAL A 85 26.99 -15.60 -10.37
C VAL A 85 28.10 -16.61 -10.69
N LEU A 86 27.80 -17.66 -11.45
CA LEU A 86 28.77 -18.68 -11.83
C LEU A 86 29.88 -18.12 -12.76
N GLU A 87 29.55 -17.12 -13.57
CA GLU A 87 30.48 -16.51 -14.55
C GLU A 87 31.12 -15.23 -14.01
N GLU A 88 30.34 -14.38 -13.35
CA GLU A 88 30.73 -13.01 -12.96
C GLU A 88 31.00 -12.86 -11.44
N GLY A 89 30.59 -13.86 -10.65
CA GLY A 89 30.69 -13.78 -9.19
C GLY A 89 29.56 -12.94 -8.57
N TYR A 90 29.71 -12.62 -7.28
CA TYR A 90 28.74 -11.79 -6.55
C TYR A 90 29.13 -10.31 -6.71
N VAL A 91 28.69 -9.72 -7.80
CA VAL A 91 28.84 -8.28 -8.08
C VAL A 91 27.48 -7.61 -8.13
N GLU A 92 27.43 -6.29 -7.91
CA GLU A 92 26.16 -5.55 -7.80
C GLU A 92 25.30 -5.71 -9.07
N ASP A 93 25.87 -5.68 -10.26
CA ASP A 93 25.18 -5.83 -11.54
C ASP A 93 24.49 -7.20 -11.74
N VAL A 94 24.87 -8.18 -10.95
CA VAL A 94 24.28 -9.54 -10.96
C VAL A 94 23.12 -9.66 -9.99
N PHE A 95 22.92 -8.65 -9.13
CA PHE A 95 21.79 -8.64 -8.21
C PHE A 95 20.52 -8.17 -8.92
N ILE A 96 19.45 -8.95 -8.79
CA ILE A 96 18.12 -8.61 -9.30
C ILE A 96 17.34 -7.99 -8.15
N ASP A 97 17.10 -6.69 -8.24
CA ASP A 97 16.32 -5.96 -7.23
C ASP A 97 14.91 -6.54 -7.09
N GLY A 98 14.51 -6.82 -5.86
CA GLY A 98 13.12 -7.08 -5.52
C GLY A 98 12.36 -5.78 -5.27
N PRO A 99 11.04 -5.86 -5.07
CA PRO A 99 10.18 -4.68 -4.91
C PRO A 99 10.62 -3.71 -3.81
N LEU A 100 11.15 -4.23 -2.71
CA LEU A 100 11.63 -3.41 -1.60
C LEU A 100 12.89 -2.62 -1.99
N VAL A 101 13.87 -3.29 -2.59
CA VAL A 101 15.11 -2.64 -3.03
C VAL A 101 14.83 -1.64 -4.14
N GLU A 102 13.98 -2.00 -5.10
CA GLU A 102 13.51 -1.06 -6.13
C GLU A 102 12.89 0.20 -5.51
N ALA A 103 12.00 0.04 -4.53
CA ALA A 103 11.36 1.18 -3.86
C ALA A 103 12.36 2.01 -3.05
N LEU A 104 13.31 1.38 -2.35
CA LEU A 104 14.36 2.06 -1.58
C LEU A 104 15.24 2.90 -2.49
N ARG A 105 15.79 2.31 -3.57
CA ARG A 105 16.69 2.99 -4.50
C ARG A 105 16.03 4.17 -5.21
N ASN A 106 14.76 4.04 -5.56
CA ASN A 106 14.03 5.05 -6.34
C ASN A 106 13.25 6.07 -5.48
N GLY A 107 13.26 5.95 -4.15
CA GLY A 107 12.46 6.83 -3.28
C GLY A 107 10.95 6.69 -3.52
N SER A 108 10.50 5.50 -3.88
CA SER A 108 9.10 5.23 -4.26
C SER A 108 8.22 4.89 -3.07
N LEU A 109 6.90 4.99 -3.25
CA LEU A 109 5.95 4.40 -2.32
C LEU A 109 5.93 2.87 -2.53
N LEU A 110 6.32 2.11 -1.50
CA LEU A 110 6.13 0.67 -1.45
C LEU A 110 4.78 0.37 -0.81
N TYR A 111 3.85 -0.19 -1.57
CA TYR A 111 2.54 -0.60 -1.07
C TYR A 111 2.47 -2.12 -0.90
N VAL A 112 2.32 -2.57 0.34
CA VAL A 112 2.15 -3.98 0.68
C VAL A 112 0.69 -4.22 1.08
N GLU A 113 -0.09 -4.87 0.20
CA GLU A 113 -1.46 -5.28 0.50
C GLU A 113 -1.47 -6.59 1.29
N GLU A 114 -2.50 -6.83 2.10
CA GLU A 114 -2.65 -8.02 2.93
C GLU A 114 -1.44 -8.33 3.84
N LEU A 115 -0.92 -7.30 4.51
CA LEU A 115 0.27 -7.42 5.38
C LEU A 115 0.15 -8.55 6.42
N ASN A 116 -1.06 -8.81 6.92
CA ASN A 116 -1.34 -9.88 7.87
C ASN A 116 -1.20 -11.31 7.31
N ARG A 117 -0.99 -11.46 5.99
CA ARG A 117 -0.69 -12.74 5.33
C ARG A 117 0.81 -12.93 5.05
N VAL A 118 1.60 -11.91 5.30
CA VAL A 118 3.05 -11.96 5.07
C VAL A 118 3.73 -12.73 6.19
N PRO A 119 4.68 -13.63 5.90
CA PRO A 119 5.45 -14.34 6.92
C PRO A 119 6.17 -13.39 7.88
N GLU A 120 6.26 -13.78 9.15
CA GLU A 120 6.86 -12.97 10.21
C GLU A 120 8.30 -12.53 9.88
N GLU A 121 9.10 -13.41 9.29
CA GLU A 121 10.47 -13.09 8.88
C GLU A 121 10.53 -11.94 7.86
N THR A 122 9.57 -11.90 6.93
CA THR A 122 9.48 -10.82 5.93
C THR A 122 8.93 -9.53 6.54
N VAL A 123 7.98 -9.63 7.48
CA VAL A 123 7.51 -8.48 8.26
C VAL A 123 8.64 -7.88 9.09
N ASN A 124 9.50 -8.72 9.71
CA ASN A 124 10.65 -8.25 10.47
C ASN A 124 11.66 -7.50 9.60
N LEU A 125 11.86 -7.91 8.34
CA LEU A 125 12.65 -7.16 7.37
C LEU A 125 12.06 -5.76 7.12
N LEU A 126 10.75 -5.66 6.93
CA LEU A 126 10.06 -4.37 6.76
C LEU A 126 10.19 -3.49 8.02
N ILE A 127 10.08 -4.08 9.23
CA ILE A 127 10.27 -3.36 10.49
C ILE A 127 11.68 -2.75 10.58
N THR A 128 12.70 -3.50 10.19
CA THR A 128 14.09 -3.00 10.16
C THR A 128 14.22 -1.81 9.22
N VAL A 129 13.73 -1.93 8.00
CA VAL A 129 13.78 -0.84 7.01
C VAL A 129 13.01 0.41 7.49
N MET A 130 11.84 0.24 8.13
CA MET A 130 11.09 1.37 8.71
C MET A 130 11.84 2.07 9.84
N SER A 131 12.64 1.35 10.61
CA SER A 131 13.38 1.89 11.76
C SER A 131 14.66 2.60 11.36
N GLU A 132 15.43 1.96 10.47
CA GLU A 132 16.79 2.35 10.16
C GLU A 132 16.88 3.17 8.88
N GLY A 133 15.86 3.15 8.01
CA GLY A 133 15.92 3.78 6.69
C GLY A 133 16.92 3.13 5.75
N GLU A 134 17.31 1.90 6.02
CA GLU A 134 18.30 1.15 5.24
C GLU A 134 18.02 -0.34 5.24
N LEU A 135 18.64 -1.03 4.30
CA LEU A 135 18.64 -2.49 4.21
C LEU A 135 20.05 -2.99 3.96
N THR A 136 20.56 -3.89 4.80
CA THR A 136 21.83 -4.57 4.57
C THR A 136 21.59 -5.97 4.06
N LEU A 137 22.11 -6.26 2.86
CA LEU A 137 22.02 -7.57 2.23
C LEU A 137 23.38 -8.26 2.18
N PRO A 138 23.45 -9.57 2.44
CA PRO A 138 24.69 -10.32 2.35
C PRO A 138 25.31 -10.16 0.95
N ARG A 139 26.62 -9.84 0.90
CA ARG A 139 27.44 -9.67 -0.32
C ARG A 139 27.10 -8.45 -1.19
N LEU A 140 25.91 -7.87 -1.08
CA LEU A 140 25.54 -6.63 -1.75
C LEU A 140 25.90 -5.40 -0.92
N GLY A 141 25.87 -5.54 0.42
CA GLY A 141 26.14 -4.44 1.33
C GLY A 141 24.90 -3.68 1.75
N ARG A 142 25.10 -2.43 2.10
CA ARG A 142 24.06 -1.52 2.61
C ARG A 142 23.40 -0.77 1.46
N ILE A 143 22.09 -0.68 1.51
CA ILE A 143 21.23 0.09 0.61
C ILE A 143 20.45 1.09 1.48
N ASP A 144 20.75 2.37 1.32
CA ASP A 144 20.05 3.44 2.00
C ASP A 144 18.74 3.77 1.26
N ALA A 145 17.70 4.12 2.02
CA ALA A 145 16.45 4.60 1.44
C ALA A 145 16.66 5.98 0.80
N ALA A 146 16.39 6.11 -0.47
CA ALA A 146 16.37 7.39 -1.15
C ALA A 146 15.25 8.27 -0.62
N ASP A 147 15.43 9.60 -0.75
CA ASP A 147 14.43 10.57 -0.34
C ASP A 147 13.08 10.28 -1.00
N GLY A 148 12.03 10.30 -0.21
CA GLY A 148 10.68 10.01 -0.67
C GLY A 148 10.21 8.56 -0.46
N PHE A 149 11.13 7.61 -0.17
CA PHE A 149 10.71 6.25 0.16
C PHE A 149 9.74 6.23 1.34
N ARG A 150 8.59 5.60 1.17
CA ARG A 150 7.63 5.33 2.25
C ARG A 150 7.01 3.95 2.07
N LEU A 151 6.89 3.24 3.17
CA LEU A 151 6.11 2.01 3.23
C LEU A 151 4.66 2.35 3.58
N VAL A 152 3.74 1.92 2.75
CA VAL A 152 2.31 1.90 3.04
C VAL A 152 1.86 0.46 3.03
N ALA A 153 1.31 -0.01 4.13
CA ALA A 153 0.74 -1.34 4.21
C ALA A 153 -0.78 -1.28 4.31
N ALA A 154 -1.44 -2.34 3.88
CA ALA A 154 -2.88 -2.49 4.09
C ALA A 154 -3.19 -3.88 4.64
N MET A 155 -4.22 -3.94 5.47
CA MET A 155 -4.77 -5.21 5.95
C MET A 155 -6.26 -5.12 6.23
N ASN A 156 -6.90 -6.28 6.29
CA ASN A 156 -8.23 -6.43 6.82
C ASN A 156 -8.13 -6.96 8.27
N PRO A 157 -8.46 -6.14 9.29
CA PRO A 157 -8.34 -6.55 10.68
C PRO A 157 -9.32 -7.65 11.08
N PHE A 158 -10.37 -7.91 10.28
CA PHE A 158 -11.40 -8.91 10.51
C PHE A 158 -11.12 -10.25 9.81
N ASP A 159 -10.09 -10.32 8.98
CA ASP A 159 -9.72 -11.57 8.29
C ASP A 159 -8.89 -12.44 9.26
N ASN A 160 -9.53 -13.51 9.75
CA ASN A 160 -8.93 -14.45 10.70
C ASN A 160 -8.45 -15.75 10.02
N ILE A 161 -8.69 -15.92 8.72
CA ILE A 161 -8.36 -17.15 8.01
C ILE A 161 -7.00 -17.01 7.33
N GLY A 162 -6.03 -17.80 7.78
CA GLY A 162 -4.67 -17.79 7.18
C GLY A 162 -3.86 -16.52 7.46
N THR A 163 -4.23 -15.76 8.52
CA THR A 163 -3.56 -14.51 8.88
C THR A 163 -2.78 -14.67 10.18
N ALA A 164 -1.61 -14.04 10.25
CA ALA A 164 -0.85 -13.88 11.48
C ALA A 164 -1.28 -12.59 12.20
N ARG A 165 -1.17 -12.58 13.52
CA ARG A 165 -1.35 -11.35 14.29
C ARG A 165 -0.20 -10.40 13.98
N VAL A 166 -0.49 -9.25 13.42
CA VAL A 166 0.51 -8.21 13.19
C VAL A 166 1.11 -7.77 14.52
N SER A 167 2.44 -7.76 14.61
CA SER A 167 3.15 -7.45 15.85
C SER A 167 2.96 -5.98 16.26
N GLY A 168 3.05 -5.71 17.58
CA GLY A 168 3.04 -4.35 18.11
C GLY A 168 4.11 -3.46 17.50
N ALA A 169 5.26 -4.03 17.12
CA ALA A 169 6.37 -3.31 16.50
C ALA A 169 6.00 -2.66 15.14
N VAL A 170 5.07 -3.22 14.39
CA VAL A 170 4.54 -2.59 13.17
C VAL A 170 3.68 -1.38 13.53
N TYR A 171 2.78 -1.54 14.51
CA TYR A 171 1.89 -0.45 14.94
C TYR A 171 2.66 0.75 15.51
N ASP A 172 3.77 0.51 16.20
CA ASP A 172 4.59 1.58 16.78
C ASP A 172 5.31 2.43 15.71
N ARG A 173 5.47 1.90 14.49
CA ARG A 173 6.22 2.53 13.39
C ARG A 173 5.35 3.11 12.28
N MET A 174 4.05 2.88 12.33
CA MET A 174 3.13 3.28 11.27
C MET A 174 2.00 4.17 11.79
N CYS A 175 1.64 5.19 11.01
CA CYS A 175 0.39 5.92 11.22
C CYS A 175 -0.78 5.05 10.76
N ARG A 176 -1.70 4.76 11.67
CA ARG A 176 -2.86 3.90 11.41
C ARG A 176 -4.04 4.72 10.92
N ILE A 177 -4.60 4.33 9.78
CA ILE A 177 -5.79 4.95 9.20
C ILE A 177 -6.85 3.85 9.00
N ALA A 178 -7.96 3.98 9.71
CA ALA A 178 -9.08 3.07 9.56
C ALA A 178 -9.97 3.50 8.39
N MET A 179 -10.31 2.56 7.51
CA MET A 179 -11.14 2.77 6.33
C MET A 179 -12.37 1.87 6.40
N GLY A 180 -13.54 2.48 6.60
CA GLY A 180 -14.84 1.77 6.52
C GLY A 180 -15.41 1.76 5.10
N TYR A 181 -16.59 1.16 4.91
CA TYR A 181 -17.35 1.32 3.68
C TYR A 181 -17.85 2.76 3.53
N GLN A 182 -17.99 3.20 2.29
CA GLN A 182 -18.47 4.54 1.97
C GLN A 182 -19.96 4.70 2.25
N SER A 183 -20.43 5.95 2.27
CA SER A 183 -21.85 6.25 2.38
C SER A 183 -22.64 5.75 1.15
N LEU A 184 -23.95 5.66 1.25
CA LEU A 184 -24.82 5.31 0.12
C LEU A 184 -24.68 6.30 -1.04
N ASP A 185 -24.53 7.59 -0.71
CA ASP A 185 -24.40 8.65 -1.69
C ASP A 185 -23.03 8.58 -2.40
N ASP A 186 -21.94 8.38 -1.65
CA ASP A 186 -20.60 8.20 -2.22
C ASP A 186 -20.54 6.96 -3.13
N GLU A 187 -21.10 5.83 -2.71
CA GLU A 187 -21.17 4.62 -3.55
C GLU A 187 -21.97 4.86 -4.84
N SER A 188 -23.05 5.62 -4.73
CA SER A 188 -23.85 6.00 -5.91
C SER A 188 -23.04 6.86 -6.87
N ASP A 189 -22.26 7.81 -6.36
CA ASP A 189 -21.36 8.66 -7.15
C ASP A 189 -20.24 7.85 -7.81
N ILE A 190 -19.67 6.89 -7.10
CA ILE A 190 -18.66 5.97 -7.64
C ILE A 190 -19.24 5.17 -8.82
N VAL A 191 -20.45 4.63 -8.65
CA VAL A 191 -21.13 3.87 -9.73
C VAL A 191 -21.39 4.76 -10.93
N VAL A 192 -21.84 6.02 -10.73
CA VAL A 192 -22.03 6.97 -11.82
C VAL A 192 -20.74 7.22 -12.60
N ARG A 193 -19.62 7.39 -11.91
CA ARG A 193 -18.31 7.67 -12.54
C ARG A 193 -17.70 6.48 -13.27
N ASN A 194 -17.98 5.26 -12.81
CA ASN A 194 -17.34 4.04 -13.31
C ASN A 194 -18.24 3.23 -14.25
N THR A 195 -19.46 3.72 -14.58
CA THR A 195 -20.37 3.02 -15.49
C THR A 195 -20.78 3.90 -16.66
N THR A 196 -20.93 3.29 -17.82
CA THR A 196 -21.40 3.95 -19.05
C THR A 196 -22.92 3.93 -19.19
N THR A 197 -23.65 3.19 -18.33
CA THR A 197 -25.11 3.13 -18.39
C THR A 197 -25.74 4.40 -17.85
N ASP A 198 -26.76 4.92 -18.52
CA ASP A 198 -27.55 6.05 -18.05
C ASP A 198 -28.80 5.65 -17.24
N ASP A 199 -29.05 4.35 -17.11
CA ASP A 199 -30.19 3.84 -16.33
C ASP A 199 -29.99 4.03 -14.83
N ARG A 200 -30.60 5.09 -14.30
CA ARG A 200 -30.56 5.43 -12.86
C ARG A 200 -31.16 4.33 -11.97
N THR A 201 -32.17 3.60 -12.47
CA THR A 201 -32.83 2.55 -11.72
C THR A 201 -31.90 1.37 -11.55
N LEU A 202 -31.20 0.99 -12.62
CA LEU A 202 -30.22 -0.08 -12.60
C LEU A 202 -29.04 0.25 -11.66
N ARG A 203 -28.48 1.46 -11.75
CA ARG A 203 -27.42 1.94 -10.86
C ARG A 203 -27.84 1.85 -9.38
N LYS A 204 -29.03 2.37 -9.04
CA LYS A 204 -29.55 2.34 -7.67
C LYS A 204 -29.76 0.91 -7.15
N ARG A 205 -30.30 0.02 -7.99
CA ARG A 205 -30.45 -1.41 -7.65
C ARG A 205 -29.09 -2.07 -7.41
N ALA A 206 -28.10 -1.81 -8.26
CA ALA A 206 -26.75 -2.38 -8.09
C ALA A 206 -26.14 -1.99 -6.74
N VAL A 207 -26.16 -0.70 -6.38
CA VAL A 207 -25.66 -0.22 -5.08
C VAL A 207 -26.44 -0.87 -3.92
N THR A 208 -27.76 -0.95 -4.00
CA THR A 208 -28.58 -1.56 -2.95
C THR A 208 -28.24 -3.04 -2.75
N ILE A 209 -28.06 -3.80 -3.82
CA ILE A 209 -27.72 -5.24 -3.76
C ILE A 209 -26.32 -5.41 -3.17
N THR A 210 -25.35 -4.63 -3.64
CA THR A 210 -23.96 -4.69 -3.13
C THR A 210 -23.91 -4.42 -1.63
N ARG A 211 -24.61 -3.40 -1.15
CA ARG A 211 -24.69 -3.09 0.29
C ARG A 211 -25.37 -4.18 1.11
N ALA A 212 -26.44 -4.76 0.59
CA ALA A 212 -27.12 -5.86 1.27
C ALA A 212 -26.21 -7.09 1.41
N THR A 213 -25.42 -7.42 0.38
CA THR A 213 -24.45 -8.53 0.46
C THR A 213 -23.30 -8.23 1.40
N LEU A 214 -22.78 -7.00 1.43
CA LEU A 214 -21.72 -6.61 2.36
C LEU A 214 -22.18 -6.71 3.82
N SER A 215 -23.42 -6.37 4.13
CA SER A 215 -23.97 -6.49 5.48
C SER A 215 -24.12 -7.94 5.96
N LEU A 216 -24.24 -8.91 5.04
CA LEU A 216 -24.33 -10.34 5.36
C LEU A 216 -22.97 -11.00 5.63
N ILE A 217 -21.88 -10.41 5.15
CA ILE A 217 -20.52 -10.96 5.33
C ILE A 217 -19.96 -10.60 6.72
N HIS A 218 -20.54 -9.63 7.41
CA HIS A 218 -20.08 -9.11 8.70
C HIS A 218 -20.98 -9.49 9.90
N ILE A 219 -21.85 -10.51 9.76
CA ILE A 219 -22.62 -11.07 10.88
C ILE A 219 -21.88 -12.25 11.51
#